data_61059b56f6c6cb967be4f8af8fd3bd4d
#
_entry.id   61059b56f6c6cb967be4f8af8fd3bd4d
#
_cell.length_a   1.000
_cell.length_b   1.000
_cell.length_c   1.000
_cell.angle_alpha   90.00
_cell.angle_beta   90.00
_cell.angle_gamma   90.00
#
_symmetry.space_group_name_H-M   'P 1'
#
loop_
_entity.id
_entity.type
_entity.pdbx_description
1 polymer ?
#
loop_
_entity_poly.entity_id
_entity_poly.type
_entity_poly.pdbx_seq_one_letter_code
_entity_poly.pdbx_strand_id
1 'polypeptide(L)'
;MIKFTKMHGNGNDFVMVNSLEQEFKPTKSLISKLGDRNLGIGFDQMIHIGVPTKDNKDFYIKFYNADGGRASMCLNGIRCAASYIWDQKFAPNGPLTFQTKTMDIRCNPVKNNVEVILDEAKSFSDSSLETKIKKIIKTPFNLVDSGNLHLCIPKKSVAKFDLNDLYNKLALHIKPIGINVSIYSKDKNNFNIRTYENGVGETLSCGSASFSVACLCLKDKIKKVTIKSSGGRLQFKRIEGSILMSGPTKFVYSGSFDG
;
A
#
# COMPACT_ATOMS: atom_id res chain seq x y z
N MET A 1 14.65 -22.81 -12.94
CA MET A 1 13.40 -22.54 -12.18
C MET A 1 13.65 -21.47 -11.13
N ILE A 2 12.78 -20.47 -11.05
CA ILE A 2 12.82 -19.36 -10.10
C ILE A 2 11.86 -19.64 -8.96
N LYS A 3 12.36 -19.67 -7.72
CA LYS A 3 11.56 -19.86 -6.50
C LYS A 3 10.81 -18.57 -6.14
N PHE A 4 9.59 -18.72 -5.69
CA PHE A 4 8.79 -17.60 -5.19
C PHE A 4 7.99 -17.98 -3.95
N THR A 5 7.54 -16.97 -3.22
CA THR A 5 6.58 -17.11 -2.12
C THR A 5 5.39 -16.22 -2.34
N LYS A 6 4.18 -16.78 -2.24
CA LYS A 6 2.91 -16.06 -2.28
C LYS A 6 2.54 -15.59 -0.89
N MET A 7 2.28 -14.30 -0.76
CA MET A 7 1.87 -13.66 0.50
C MET A 7 0.74 -12.66 0.26
N HIS A 8 0.08 -12.23 1.33
CA HIS A 8 -0.81 -11.08 1.28
C HIS A 8 -0.74 -10.23 2.55
N GLY A 9 -1.02 -8.93 2.40
CA GLY A 9 -1.27 -8.00 3.49
C GLY A 9 -2.68 -7.42 3.36
N ASN A 10 -3.59 -7.82 4.23
CA ASN A 10 -5.00 -7.39 4.19
C ASN A 10 -5.70 -7.65 2.84
N GLY A 11 -5.45 -8.82 2.23
CA GLY A 11 -6.07 -9.21 0.95
C GLY A 11 -5.38 -8.66 -0.31
N ASN A 12 -4.50 -7.69 -0.20
CA ASN A 12 -3.62 -7.29 -1.30
C ASN A 12 -2.49 -8.33 -1.43
N ASP A 13 -2.42 -9.03 -2.55
CA ASP A 13 -1.63 -10.25 -2.70
C ASP A 13 -0.36 -10.06 -3.55
N PHE A 14 0.70 -10.71 -3.12
CA PHE A 14 2.04 -10.52 -3.65
C PHE A 14 2.74 -11.83 -3.99
N VAL A 15 3.55 -11.81 -5.03
CA VAL A 15 4.58 -12.81 -5.29
C VAL A 15 5.94 -12.20 -4.91
N MET A 16 6.60 -12.82 -3.93
CA MET A 16 7.92 -12.45 -3.45
C MET A 16 8.96 -13.23 -4.25
N VAL A 17 9.87 -12.54 -4.94
CA VAL A 17 11.02 -13.14 -5.62
C VAL A 17 12.29 -12.49 -5.08
N ASN A 18 13.21 -13.30 -4.57
CA ASN A 18 14.46 -12.84 -4.00
C ASN A 18 15.60 -13.12 -4.96
N SER A 19 16.47 -12.15 -5.21
CA SER A 19 17.69 -12.30 -6.02
C SER A 19 18.97 -12.34 -5.16
N LEU A 20 18.84 -12.68 -3.88
CA LEU A 20 20.01 -12.87 -3.00
C LEU A 20 20.62 -14.25 -3.19
N GLU A 21 19.79 -15.26 -3.57
CA GLU A 21 20.20 -16.66 -3.71
C GLU A 21 19.92 -17.23 -5.11
N GLN A 22 19.33 -16.45 -5.99
CA GLN A 22 19.02 -16.87 -7.36
C GLN A 22 19.09 -15.69 -8.34
N GLU A 23 19.55 -15.93 -9.55
CA GLU A 23 19.52 -14.92 -10.58
C GLU A 23 18.09 -14.77 -11.11
N PHE A 24 17.53 -13.56 -11.02
CA PHE A 24 16.22 -13.22 -11.55
C PHE A 24 16.26 -11.84 -12.21
N LYS A 25 15.95 -11.80 -13.51
CA LYS A 25 15.85 -10.57 -14.30
C LYS A 25 14.39 -10.33 -14.69
N PRO A 26 13.65 -9.51 -13.93
CA PRO A 26 12.25 -9.25 -14.22
C PRO A 26 12.10 -8.50 -15.55
N THR A 27 11.40 -9.09 -16.52
CA THR A 27 10.96 -8.41 -17.73
C THR A 27 9.46 -8.11 -17.65
N LYS A 28 9.01 -7.08 -18.36
CA LYS A 28 7.58 -6.72 -18.39
C LYS A 28 6.71 -7.89 -18.85
N SER A 29 7.13 -8.58 -19.91
CA SER A 29 6.41 -9.74 -20.48
C SER A 29 6.30 -10.89 -19.49
N LEU A 30 7.42 -11.27 -18.84
CA LEU A 30 7.42 -12.36 -17.85
C LEU A 30 6.50 -12.02 -16.66
N ILE A 31 6.61 -10.81 -16.11
CA ILE A 31 5.79 -10.40 -14.97
C ILE A 31 4.31 -10.38 -15.34
N SER A 32 3.96 -9.86 -16.54
CA SER A 32 2.58 -9.86 -17.01
C SER A 32 2.01 -11.27 -17.17
N LYS A 33 2.80 -12.20 -17.74
CA LYS A 33 2.42 -13.61 -17.84
C LYS A 33 2.18 -14.25 -16.47
N LEU A 34 3.09 -14.01 -15.51
CA LEU A 34 2.98 -14.55 -14.16
C LEU A 34 1.85 -13.90 -13.37
N GLY A 35 1.51 -12.63 -13.67
CA GLY A 35 0.44 -11.86 -13.03
C GLY A 35 -0.96 -12.29 -13.42
N ASP A 36 -1.12 -12.99 -14.55
CA ASP A 36 -2.41 -13.50 -14.98
C ASP A 36 -2.98 -14.50 -13.95
N ARG A 37 -4.22 -14.28 -13.50
CA ARG A 37 -4.84 -15.10 -12.44
C ARG A 37 -5.35 -16.45 -12.93
N ASN A 38 -5.46 -16.65 -14.24
CA ASN A 38 -5.94 -17.88 -14.85
C ASN A 38 -4.80 -18.72 -15.45
N LEU A 39 -3.80 -18.06 -16.05
CA LEU A 39 -2.72 -18.70 -16.79
C LEU A 39 -1.36 -18.62 -16.11
N GLY A 40 -1.23 -17.79 -15.07
CA GLY A 40 -0.01 -17.58 -14.29
C GLY A 40 -0.20 -17.90 -12.81
N ILE A 41 0.63 -17.28 -11.97
CA ILE A 41 0.52 -17.37 -10.51
C ILE A 41 -0.65 -16.51 -9.99
N GLY A 42 -0.91 -15.39 -10.67
CA GLY A 42 -1.88 -14.38 -10.28
C GLY A 42 -1.44 -13.60 -9.04
N PHE A 43 -1.40 -12.29 -9.13
CA PHE A 43 -1.08 -11.39 -8.01
C PHE A 43 -1.48 -9.96 -8.35
N ASP A 44 -1.60 -9.12 -7.33
CA ASP A 44 -1.72 -7.68 -7.53
C ASP A 44 -0.35 -7.08 -7.88
N GLN A 45 0.71 -7.51 -7.17
CA GLN A 45 2.07 -7.07 -7.46
C GLN A 45 3.10 -8.18 -7.22
N MET A 46 4.19 -8.15 -8.00
CA MET A 46 5.41 -8.87 -7.69
C MET A 46 6.36 -7.97 -6.91
N ILE A 47 6.96 -8.52 -5.85
CA ILE A 47 7.96 -7.86 -5.02
C ILE A 47 9.30 -8.54 -5.26
N HIS A 48 10.25 -7.81 -5.81
CA HIS A 48 11.60 -8.25 -6.05
C HIS A 48 12.52 -7.71 -4.95
N ILE A 49 13.16 -8.62 -4.24
CA ILE A 49 14.08 -8.34 -3.13
C ILE A 49 15.50 -8.53 -3.62
N GLY A 50 16.34 -7.53 -3.50
CA GLY A 50 17.72 -7.56 -3.94
C GLY A 50 18.66 -6.77 -3.05
N VAL A 51 19.94 -6.75 -3.44
CA VAL A 51 20.98 -6.00 -2.76
C VAL A 51 20.74 -4.49 -2.92
N PRO A 52 20.86 -3.69 -1.86
CA PRO A 52 20.73 -2.25 -1.94
C PRO A 52 21.90 -1.62 -2.71
N THR A 53 21.66 -0.47 -3.30
CA THR A 53 22.68 0.34 -3.98
C THR A 53 23.18 1.51 -3.11
N LYS A 54 22.52 1.73 -1.98
CA LYS A 54 22.87 2.74 -0.98
C LYS A 54 23.52 2.05 0.22
N ASP A 55 24.55 2.65 0.76
CA ASP A 55 25.10 2.26 2.05
C ASP A 55 24.04 2.42 3.16
N ASN A 56 24.17 1.70 4.25
CA ASN A 56 23.28 1.71 5.41
C ASN A 56 21.82 1.29 5.13
N LYS A 57 21.57 0.52 4.07
CA LYS A 57 20.29 -0.16 3.79
C LYS A 57 20.51 -1.66 3.81
N ASP A 58 19.48 -2.39 4.26
CA ASP A 58 19.58 -3.83 4.34
C ASP A 58 19.20 -4.49 3.02
N PHE A 59 18.13 -4.00 2.36
CA PHE A 59 17.62 -4.58 1.11
C PHE A 59 17.06 -3.51 0.18
N TYR A 60 17.10 -3.80 -1.14
CA TYR A 60 16.37 -3.03 -2.14
C TYR A 60 15.07 -3.74 -2.52
N ILE A 61 13.94 -3.05 -2.31
CA ILE A 61 12.61 -3.58 -2.63
C ILE A 61 12.07 -2.89 -3.89
N LYS A 62 11.77 -3.68 -4.92
CA LYS A 62 11.21 -3.23 -6.19
C LYS A 62 9.82 -3.81 -6.37
N PHE A 63 8.86 -2.98 -6.77
CA PHE A 63 7.47 -3.36 -6.98
C PHE A 63 7.14 -3.36 -8.46
N TYR A 64 6.42 -4.38 -8.91
CA TYR A 64 5.91 -4.50 -10.26
C TYR A 64 4.44 -4.85 -10.20
N ASN A 65 3.61 -4.11 -10.93
CA ASN A 65 2.20 -4.43 -11.09
C ASN A 65 2.02 -5.69 -11.93
N ALA A 66 0.84 -6.30 -11.88
CA ALA A 66 0.53 -7.50 -12.66
C ALA A 66 0.66 -7.31 -14.18
N ASP A 67 0.57 -6.07 -14.68
CA ASP A 67 0.81 -5.73 -16.10
C ASP A 67 2.30 -5.62 -16.47
N GLY A 68 3.20 -5.87 -15.51
CA GLY A 68 4.66 -5.75 -15.66
C GLY A 68 5.19 -4.32 -15.51
N GLY A 69 4.35 -3.33 -15.29
CA GLY A 69 4.75 -1.96 -15.02
C GLY A 69 5.39 -1.79 -13.64
N ARG A 70 6.39 -0.89 -13.54
CA ARG A 70 7.03 -0.56 -12.25
C ARG A 70 6.10 0.28 -11.39
N ALA A 71 5.80 -0.17 -10.18
CA ALA A 71 5.16 0.65 -9.16
C ALA A 71 6.21 1.37 -8.28
N SER A 72 5.84 2.53 -7.75
CA SER A 72 6.74 3.34 -6.92
C SER A 72 6.93 2.73 -5.54
N MET A 73 5.83 2.34 -4.89
CA MET A 73 5.82 1.78 -3.54
C MET A 73 4.46 1.15 -3.21
N CYS A 74 4.48 0.16 -2.28
CA CYS A 74 3.28 -0.42 -1.69
C CYS A 74 3.51 -0.73 -0.21
N LEU A 75 2.80 -0.05 0.70
CA LEU A 75 2.96 -0.25 2.14
C LEU A 75 2.52 -1.65 2.61
N ASN A 76 1.52 -2.26 1.95
CA ASN A 76 1.15 -3.66 2.21
C ASN A 76 2.28 -4.60 1.80
N GLY A 77 2.89 -4.33 0.64
CA GLY A 77 4.02 -5.09 0.12
C GLY A 77 5.29 -4.94 0.96
N ILE A 78 5.57 -3.76 1.48
CA ILE A 78 6.70 -3.54 2.43
C ILE A 78 6.56 -4.43 3.65
N ARG A 79 5.36 -4.55 4.24
CA ARG A 79 5.15 -5.44 5.39
C ARG A 79 5.39 -6.90 5.02
N CYS A 80 4.89 -7.33 3.86
CA CYS A 80 5.13 -8.70 3.39
C CYS A 80 6.62 -8.95 3.11
N ALA A 81 7.35 -7.99 2.54
CA ALA A 81 8.79 -8.10 2.32
C ALA A 81 9.56 -8.26 3.64
N ALA A 82 9.24 -7.45 4.66
CA ALA A 82 9.87 -7.56 5.97
C ALA A 82 9.60 -8.91 6.63
N SER A 83 8.34 -9.34 6.66
CA SER A 83 7.97 -10.66 7.19
C SER A 83 8.70 -11.79 6.45
N TYR A 84 8.71 -11.75 5.12
CA TYR A 84 9.42 -12.73 4.29
C TYR A 84 10.91 -12.81 4.64
N ILE A 85 11.59 -11.68 4.77
CA ILE A 85 13.02 -11.61 5.05
C ILE A 85 13.33 -12.26 6.41
N TRP A 86 12.55 -11.97 7.45
CA TRP A 86 12.72 -12.58 8.77
C TRP A 86 12.37 -14.08 8.76
N ASP A 87 11.27 -14.46 8.11
CA ASP A 87 10.82 -15.87 8.04
C ASP A 87 11.81 -16.75 7.28
N GLN A 88 12.45 -16.21 6.22
CA GLN A 88 13.49 -16.90 5.44
C GLN A 88 14.90 -16.75 6.06
N LYS A 89 15.03 -16.04 7.19
CA LYS A 89 16.31 -15.82 7.91
C LYS A 89 17.38 -15.09 7.08
N PHE A 90 16.98 -14.24 6.13
CA PHE A 90 17.90 -13.37 5.40
C PHE A 90 18.44 -12.24 6.29
N ALA A 91 17.76 -11.93 7.39
CA ALA A 91 18.20 -11.05 8.44
C ALA A 91 17.70 -11.54 9.80
N PRO A 92 18.39 -11.16 10.90
CA PRO A 92 17.89 -11.39 12.26
C PRO A 92 16.51 -10.74 12.46
N ASN A 93 15.74 -11.28 13.40
CA ASN A 93 14.45 -10.69 13.78
C ASN A 93 14.66 -9.37 14.55
N GLY A 94 14.78 -8.29 13.82
CA GLY A 94 15.09 -6.94 14.29
C GLY A 94 14.73 -5.87 13.27
N PRO A 95 15.10 -4.60 13.50
CA PRO A 95 14.85 -3.52 12.57
C PRO A 95 15.42 -3.81 11.18
N LEU A 96 14.67 -3.46 10.13
CA LEU A 96 15.12 -3.49 8.74
C LEU A 96 14.95 -2.11 8.11
N THR A 97 15.90 -1.73 7.27
CA THR A 97 15.84 -0.51 6.47
C THR A 97 15.85 -0.86 4.98
N PHE A 98 14.77 -0.54 4.30
CA PHE A 98 14.61 -0.80 2.89
C PHE A 98 14.89 0.43 2.04
N GLN A 99 15.65 0.22 0.97
CA GLN A 99 15.69 1.14 -0.16
C GLN A 99 14.52 0.82 -1.08
N THR A 100 13.76 1.84 -1.51
CA THR A 100 12.78 1.72 -2.60
C THR A 100 13.12 2.72 -3.71
N LYS A 101 12.30 2.76 -4.76
CA LYS A 101 12.49 3.73 -5.85
C LYS A 101 12.33 5.18 -5.37
N THR A 102 11.44 5.44 -4.43
CA THR A 102 11.02 6.78 -4.04
C THR A 102 11.47 7.21 -2.65
N MET A 103 11.63 6.28 -1.73
CA MET A 103 12.00 6.59 -0.34
C MET A 103 12.69 5.40 0.34
N ASP A 104 13.34 5.67 1.45
CA ASP A 104 13.85 4.66 2.36
C ASP A 104 12.80 4.41 3.46
N ILE A 105 12.60 3.15 3.83
CA ILE A 105 11.55 2.74 4.77
C ILE A 105 12.16 1.87 5.85
N ARG A 106 11.81 2.15 7.11
CA ARG A 106 12.19 1.32 8.25
C ARG A 106 11.01 0.47 8.72
N CYS A 107 11.29 -0.82 9.00
CA CYS A 107 10.34 -1.78 9.53
C CYS A 107 10.85 -2.39 10.83
N ASN A 108 9.92 -2.68 11.75
CA ASN A 108 10.19 -3.39 12.98
C ASN A 108 9.27 -4.61 13.12
N PRO A 109 9.74 -5.75 13.68
CA PRO A 109 8.88 -6.86 14.02
C PRO A 109 8.10 -6.54 15.30
N VAL A 110 6.78 -6.77 15.31
CA VAL A 110 5.92 -6.56 16.48
C VAL A 110 4.94 -7.71 16.63
N LYS A 111 5.26 -8.67 17.49
CA LYS A 111 4.47 -9.91 17.68
C LYS A 111 4.13 -10.56 16.32
N ASN A 112 2.82 -10.60 15.97
CA ASN A 112 2.32 -11.18 14.71
C ASN A 112 2.11 -10.15 13.61
N ASN A 113 2.68 -8.96 13.75
CA ASN A 113 2.53 -7.84 12.82
C ASN A 113 3.89 -7.31 12.39
N VAL A 114 3.89 -6.57 11.31
CA VAL A 114 5.00 -5.73 10.90
C VAL A 114 4.63 -4.26 11.13
N GLU A 115 5.51 -3.53 11.78
CA GLU A 115 5.40 -2.10 11.96
C GLU A 115 6.27 -1.37 10.93
N VAL A 116 5.69 -0.40 10.25
CA VAL A 116 6.37 0.48 9.29
C VAL A 116 6.42 1.88 9.88
N ILE A 117 7.59 2.51 9.88
CA ILE A 117 7.79 3.88 10.33
C ILE A 117 7.67 4.80 9.11
N LEU A 118 6.78 5.77 9.17
CA LEU A 118 6.45 6.68 8.07
C LEU A 118 6.55 8.13 8.54
N ASP A 119 7.02 8.99 7.68
CA ASP A 119 6.85 10.44 7.85
C ASP A 119 5.37 10.79 7.69
N GLU A 120 4.93 11.87 8.31
CA GLU A 120 3.53 12.29 8.22
C GLU A 120 3.16 12.63 6.77
N ALA A 121 2.00 12.13 6.32
CA ALA A 121 1.47 12.46 5.01
C ALA A 121 1.16 13.97 4.90
N LYS A 122 1.42 14.56 3.74
CA LYS A 122 1.26 15.99 3.51
C LYS A 122 -0.09 16.28 2.87
N SER A 123 -0.74 17.35 3.30
CA SER A 123 -1.83 17.93 2.50
C SER A 123 -1.24 18.55 1.24
N PHE A 124 -1.93 18.38 0.12
CA PHE A 124 -1.60 19.17 -1.07
C PHE A 124 -2.82 19.98 -1.50
N SER A 125 -2.59 21.10 -2.16
CA SER A 125 -3.64 21.99 -2.65
C SER A 125 -3.41 22.29 -4.14
N ASP A 126 -4.50 22.21 -4.89
CA ASP A 126 -4.60 22.64 -6.27
C ASP A 126 -5.97 23.33 -6.41
N SER A 127 -5.96 24.66 -6.47
CA SER A 127 -7.17 25.47 -6.46
C SER A 127 -8.07 25.19 -7.68
N SER A 128 -7.49 24.89 -8.84
CA SER A 128 -8.22 24.52 -10.06
C SER A 128 -8.89 23.18 -9.89
N LEU A 129 -8.15 22.16 -9.43
CA LEU A 129 -8.67 20.83 -9.15
C LEU A 129 -9.74 20.85 -8.08
N GLU A 130 -9.49 21.54 -6.95
CA GLU A 130 -10.47 21.67 -5.87
C GLU A 130 -11.77 22.28 -6.33
N THR A 131 -11.70 23.34 -7.19
CA THR A 131 -12.91 23.96 -7.75
C THR A 131 -13.71 22.99 -8.60
N LYS A 132 -13.04 22.15 -9.40
CA LYS A 132 -13.68 21.11 -10.21
C LYS A 132 -14.32 20.03 -9.33
N ILE A 133 -13.59 19.57 -8.30
CA ILE A 133 -14.11 18.58 -7.34
C ILE A 133 -15.32 19.14 -6.57
N LYS A 134 -15.29 20.39 -6.11
CA LYS A 134 -16.40 21.06 -5.38
C LYS A 134 -17.69 21.16 -6.21
N LYS A 135 -17.61 21.18 -7.55
CA LYS A 135 -18.80 21.13 -8.41
C LYS A 135 -19.52 19.77 -8.31
N ILE A 136 -18.77 18.70 -8.06
CA ILE A 136 -19.30 17.31 -8.00
C ILE A 136 -19.58 16.90 -6.55
N ILE A 137 -18.64 17.18 -5.62
CA ILE A 137 -18.72 16.84 -4.21
C ILE A 137 -19.11 18.07 -3.40
N LYS A 138 -20.31 18.02 -2.76
CA LYS A 138 -20.82 19.12 -1.92
C LYS A 138 -20.45 18.99 -0.44
N THR A 139 -19.77 17.89 -0.06
CA THR A 139 -19.28 17.66 1.31
C THR A 139 -17.80 17.99 1.42
N PRO A 140 -17.28 18.26 2.63
CA PRO A 140 -15.83 18.43 2.84
C PRO A 140 -15.03 17.25 2.29
N PHE A 141 -13.82 17.54 1.83
CA PHE A 141 -12.83 16.55 1.42
C PHE A 141 -11.42 17.06 1.71
N ASN A 142 -10.45 16.16 1.66
CA ASN A 142 -9.03 16.49 1.81
C ASN A 142 -8.25 15.86 0.64
N LEU A 143 -7.28 16.59 0.12
CA LEU A 143 -6.28 16.10 -0.80
C LEU A 143 -5.00 15.80 0.00
N VAL A 144 -4.51 14.57 -0.07
CA VAL A 144 -3.39 14.08 0.74
C VAL A 144 -2.37 13.37 -0.14
N ASP A 145 -1.11 13.73 0.04
CA ASP A 145 0.03 13.03 -0.53
C ASP A 145 0.70 12.17 0.56
N SER A 146 0.60 10.88 0.40
CA SER A 146 1.22 9.86 1.26
C SER A 146 2.26 9.02 0.51
N GLY A 147 2.90 9.61 -0.51
CA GLY A 147 3.70 8.94 -1.52
C GLY A 147 2.87 8.49 -2.73
N ASN A 148 1.54 8.51 -2.60
CA ASN A 148 0.53 8.47 -3.64
C ASN A 148 -0.53 9.54 -3.33
N LEU A 149 -1.15 10.09 -4.36
CA LEU A 149 -2.17 11.13 -4.20
C LEU A 149 -3.54 10.51 -3.85
N HIS A 150 -4.18 11.06 -2.84
CA HIS A 150 -5.49 10.61 -2.36
C HIS A 150 -6.48 11.75 -2.20
N LEU A 151 -7.70 11.55 -2.68
CA LEU A 151 -8.88 12.33 -2.35
C LEU A 151 -9.64 11.61 -1.24
N CYS A 152 -9.63 12.15 -0.03
CA CYS A 152 -10.23 11.56 1.17
C CYS A 152 -11.52 12.28 1.55
N ILE A 153 -12.66 11.57 1.54
CA ILE A 153 -13.99 12.15 1.70
C ILE A 153 -14.69 11.52 2.92
N PRO A 154 -14.95 12.30 4.00
CA PRO A 154 -15.71 11.79 5.13
C PRO A 154 -17.18 11.56 4.75
N LYS A 155 -17.74 10.46 5.25
CA LYS A 155 -19.14 10.06 5.08
C LYS A 155 -19.74 9.63 6.41
N LYS A 156 -21.08 9.67 6.53
CA LYS A 156 -21.78 9.10 7.71
C LYS A 156 -21.62 7.59 7.76
N SER A 157 -21.64 6.91 6.60
CA SER A 157 -21.40 5.49 6.44
C SER A 157 -20.76 5.22 5.08
N VAL A 158 -19.90 4.20 4.99
CA VAL A 158 -19.27 3.78 3.74
C VAL A 158 -19.92 2.54 3.13
N ALA A 159 -20.74 1.79 3.89
CA ALA A 159 -21.15 0.43 3.56
C ALA A 159 -21.92 0.30 2.23
N LYS A 160 -22.90 1.18 1.99
CA LYS A 160 -23.77 1.14 0.80
C LYS A 160 -23.50 2.28 -0.18
N PHE A 161 -22.37 2.96 -0.03
CA PHE A 161 -22.03 4.09 -0.90
C PHE A 161 -21.55 3.58 -2.26
N ASP A 162 -22.07 4.14 -3.36
CA ASP A 162 -21.57 3.83 -4.70
C ASP A 162 -20.27 4.60 -4.97
N LEU A 163 -19.14 3.96 -4.67
CA LEU A 163 -17.83 4.53 -4.83
C LEU A 163 -17.38 4.54 -6.30
N ASN A 164 -17.86 3.57 -7.07
CA ASN A 164 -17.57 3.50 -8.50
C ASN A 164 -18.23 4.65 -9.27
N ASP A 165 -19.52 4.93 -9.00
CA ASP A 165 -20.23 6.08 -9.59
C ASP A 165 -19.54 7.39 -9.22
N LEU A 166 -19.14 7.56 -7.96
CA LEU A 166 -18.40 8.74 -7.53
C LEU A 166 -17.06 8.88 -8.26
N TYR A 167 -16.28 7.79 -8.38
CA TYR A 167 -15.02 7.83 -9.11
C TYR A 167 -15.25 8.21 -10.58
N ASN A 168 -16.24 7.62 -11.25
CA ASN A 168 -16.55 7.90 -12.65
C ASN A 168 -16.91 9.38 -12.88
N LYS A 169 -17.69 9.99 -11.98
CA LYS A 169 -18.01 11.44 -12.03
C LYS A 169 -16.77 12.33 -11.88
N LEU A 170 -15.76 11.87 -11.15
CA LEU A 170 -14.52 12.61 -10.92
C LEU A 170 -13.44 12.30 -11.96
N ALA A 171 -13.56 11.18 -12.67
CA ALA A 171 -12.49 10.57 -13.47
C ALA A 171 -11.80 11.54 -14.44
N LEU A 172 -12.56 12.41 -15.13
CA LEU A 172 -12.01 13.40 -16.06
C LEU A 172 -10.97 14.32 -15.40
N HIS A 173 -11.12 14.59 -14.09
CA HIS A 173 -10.27 15.53 -13.37
C HIS A 173 -9.15 14.85 -12.56
N ILE A 174 -9.37 13.62 -12.10
CA ILE A 174 -8.44 12.96 -11.16
C ILE A 174 -7.61 11.86 -11.82
N LYS A 175 -8.14 11.17 -12.84
CA LYS A 175 -7.45 10.05 -13.50
C LYS A 175 -6.10 10.45 -14.15
N PRO A 176 -5.99 11.59 -14.86
CA PRO A 176 -4.73 12.02 -15.47
C PRO A 176 -3.63 12.33 -14.44
N ILE A 177 -4.03 12.67 -13.20
CA ILE A 177 -3.10 13.06 -12.12
C ILE A 177 -2.77 11.83 -11.24
N GLY A 178 -3.46 10.71 -11.41
CA GLY A 178 -3.22 9.49 -10.64
C GLY A 178 -3.82 9.49 -9.23
N ILE A 179 -4.90 10.26 -8.98
CA ILE A 179 -5.51 10.37 -7.65
C ILE A 179 -6.41 9.17 -7.36
N ASN A 180 -6.18 8.53 -6.23
CA ASN A 180 -7.05 7.51 -5.64
C ASN A 180 -8.19 8.18 -4.85
N VAL A 181 -9.39 7.60 -4.89
CA VAL A 181 -10.56 8.14 -4.17
C VAL A 181 -10.90 7.25 -2.98
N SER A 182 -10.89 7.84 -1.80
CA SER A 182 -11.24 7.14 -0.56
C SER A 182 -12.43 7.79 0.13
N ILE A 183 -13.39 6.99 0.53
CA ILE A 183 -14.44 7.40 1.45
C ILE A 183 -14.19 6.76 2.80
N TYR A 184 -14.42 7.49 3.88
CA TYR A 184 -14.23 6.95 5.23
C TYR A 184 -15.31 7.44 6.20
N SER A 185 -15.61 6.62 7.21
CA SER A 185 -16.57 6.96 8.26
C SER A 185 -16.03 6.59 9.62
N LYS A 186 -16.34 7.42 10.63
CA LYS A 186 -15.96 7.17 12.02
C LYS A 186 -16.84 6.06 12.63
N ASP A 187 -16.24 5.14 13.36
CA ASP A 187 -16.86 4.08 14.13
C ASP A 187 -16.20 4.04 15.53
N LYS A 188 -16.72 4.80 16.49
CA LYS A 188 -16.12 5.02 17.82
C LYS A 188 -14.69 5.57 17.67
N ASN A 189 -13.67 4.77 18.06
CA ASN A 189 -12.25 5.12 17.92
C ASN A 189 -11.60 4.49 16.67
N ASN A 190 -12.40 3.89 15.79
CA ASN A 190 -11.97 3.31 14.54
C ASN A 190 -12.55 4.09 13.37
N PHE A 191 -12.02 3.82 12.18
CA PHE A 191 -12.55 4.37 10.93
C PHE A 191 -12.70 3.24 9.92
N ASN A 192 -13.85 3.19 9.26
CA ASN A 192 -14.07 2.31 8.12
C ASN A 192 -13.68 3.06 6.85
N ILE A 193 -12.98 2.40 5.93
CA ILE A 193 -12.54 2.97 4.65
C ILE A 193 -12.93 2.06 3.50
N ARG A 194 -13.26 2.66 2.36
CA ARG A 194 -13.27 2.03 1.04
C ARG A 194 -12.50 2.91 0.08
N THR A 195 -11.71 2.30 -0.80
CA THR A 195 -10.82 3.02 -1.73
C THR A 195 -10.98 2.49 -3.14
N TYR A 196 -11.17 3.42 -4.08
CA TYR A 196 -11.05 3.18 -5.51
C TYR A 196 -9.67 3.65 -5.95
N GLU A 197 -8.81 2.72 -6.35
CA GLU A 197 -7.46 3.00 -6.80
C GLU A 197 -7.44 3.30 -8.30
N ASN A 198 -6.72 4.35 -8.67
CA ASN A 198 -6.62 4.79 -10.05
C ASN A 198 -5.99 3.72 -10.94
N GLY A 199 -6.69 3.34 -12.01
CA GLY A 199 -6.26 2.27 -12.92
C GLY A 199 -6.48 0.83 -12.46
N VAL A 200 -7.00 0.64 -11.22
CA VAL A 200 -7.22 -0.70 -10.63
C VAL A 200 -8.70 -0.95 -10.33
N GLY A 201 -9.38 0.03 -9.74
CA GLY A 201 -10.75 -0.12 -9.27
C GLY A 201 -10.87 -0.12 -7.74
N GLU A 202 -12.01 -0.55 -7.21
CA GLU A 202 -12.19 -0.69 -5.77
C GLU A 202 -11.44 -1.92 -5.25
N THR A 203 -10.51 -1.69 -4.30
CA THR A 203 -9.64 -2.73 -3.75
C THR A 203 -10.03 -3.10 -2.32
N LEU A 204 -9.65 -4.31 -1.89
CA LEU A 204 -9.90 -4.78 -0.53
C LEU A 204 -9.15 -3.96 0.52
N SER A 205 -7.96 -3.46 0.19
CA SER A 205 -7.14 -2.68 1.13
C SER A 205 -6.04 -1.90 0.40
N CYS A 206 -6.09 -0.59 0.53
CA CYS A 206 -5.01 0.31 0.11
C CYS A 206 -4.27 0.85 1.34
N GLY A 207 -2.98 0.51 1.45
CA GLY A 207 -2.15 0.91 2.59
C GLY A 207 -1.93 2.42 2.68
N SER A 208 -1.63 3.08 1.54
CA SER A 208 -1.43 4.54 1.48
C SER A 208 -2.72 5.32 1.70
N ALA A 209 -3.88 4.80 1.23
CA ALA A 209 -5.19 5.39 1.52
C ALA A 209 -5.52 5.33 3.01
N SER A 210 -5.29 4.17 3.63
CA SER A 210 -5.49 4.01 5.09
C SER A 210 -4.55 4.92 5.88
N PHE A 211 -3.31 5.09 5.43
CA PHE A 211 -2.35 6.00 6.04
C PHE A 211 -2.78 7.47 5.90
N SER A 212 -3.22 7.89 4.71
CA SER A 212 -3.75 9.22 4.46
C SER A 212 -4.91 9.56 5.42
N VAL A 213 -5.89 8.66 5.52
CA VAL A 213 -7.03 8.85 6.45
C VAL A 213 -6.57 8.83 7.90
N ALA A 214 -5.61 7.98 8.26
CA ALA A 214 -5.07 7.95 9.62
C ALA A 214 -4.43 9.29 10.01
N CYS A 215 -3.62 9.91 9.13
CA CYS A 215 -3.01 11.23 9.36
C CYS A 215 -4.07 12.31 9.58
N LEU A 216 -5.17 12.30 8.81
CA LEU A 216 -6.29 13.23 9.00
C LEU A 216 -7.02 13.04 10.34
N CYS A 217 -7.03 11.81 10.88
CA CYS A 217 -7.75 11.46 12.11
C CYS A 217 -6.89 11.53 13.38
N LEU A 218 -5.58 11.34 13.25
CA LEU A 218 -4.61 11.49 14.34
C LEU A 218 -4.45 12.97 14.66
N LYS A 219 -4.76 13.35 15.90
CA LYS A 219 -4.67 14.72 16.43
C LYS A 219 -4.00 14.66 17.80
N ASP A 220 -3.69 15.82 18.39
CA ASP A 220 -3.01 15.89 19.69
C ASP A 220 -3.65 15.05 20.79
N LYS A 221 -4.97 14.97 20.81
CA LYS A 221 -5.74 14.15 21.76
C LYS A 221 -5.96 12.70 21.30
N ILE A 222 -5.73 12.38 20.01
CA ILE A 222 -5.97 11.05 19.42
C ILE A 222 -4.63 10.52 18.89
N LYS A 223 -3.89 9.83 19.75
CA LYS A 223 -2.55 9.30 19.42
C LYS A 223 -2.58 7.96 18.67
N LYS A 224 -3.72 7.27 18.64
CA LYS A 224 -3.87 5.95 17.99
C LYS A 224 -5.23 5.83 17.32
N VAL A 225 -5.24 5.32 16.10
CA VAL A 225 -6.46 5.00 15.33
C VAL A 225 -6.32 3.63 14.67
N THR A 226 -7.46 2.98 14.43
CA THR A 226 -7.54 1.77 13.61
C THR A 226 -8.37 2.08 12.38
N ILE A 227 -7.82 1.81 11.21
CA ILE A 227 -8.50 1.90 9.92
C ILE A 227 -8.91 0.49 9.50
N LYS A 228 -10.21 0.30 9.25
CA LYS A 228 -10.81 -0.97 8.83
C LYS A 228 -11.22 -0.87 7.37
N SER A 229 -10.69 -1.73 6.53
CA SER A 229 -11.10 -1.96 5.15
C SER A 229 -11.74 -3.33 4.99
N SER A 230 -12.28 -3.66 3.82
CA SER A 230 -12.82 -5.00 3.53
C SER A 230 -11.78 -6.10 3.69
N GLY A 231 -10.51 -5.81 3.39
CA GLY A 231 -9.41 -6.77 3.50
C GLY A 231 -8.83 -6.92 4.91
N GLY A 232 -9.16 -6.03 5.86
CA GLY A 232 -8.64 -6.15 7.22
C GLY A 232 -8.45 -4.83 7.95
N ARG A 233 -7.56 -4.85 8.95
CA ARG A 233 -7.33 -3.72 9.85
C ARG A 233 -5.87 -3.32 9.84
N LEU A 234 -5.64 -2.00 9.85
CA LEU A 234 -4.34 -1.38 10.05
C LEU A 234 -4.42 -0.47 11.27
N GLN A 235 -3.41 -0.52 12.12
CA GLN A 235 -3.30 0.36 13.27
C GLN A 235 -2.27 1.44 12.98
N PHE A 236 -2.58 2.67 13.36
CA PHE A 236 -1.68 3.80 13.23
C PHE A 236 -1.52 4.47 14.58
N LYS A 237 -0.29 4.81 14.90
CA LYS A 237 0.07 5.51 16.15
C LYS A 237 0.99 6.66 15.83
N ARG A 238 0.65 7.87 16.28
CA ARG A 238 1.55 9.03 16.24
C ARG A 238 2.61 8.88 17.32
N ILE A 239 3.86 9.01 16.92
CA ILE A 239 5.02 9.18 17.79
C ILE A 239 5.68 10.51 17.43
N GLU A 240 6.72 10.91 18.14
CA GLU A 240 7.43 12.15 17.86
C GLU A 240 7.99 12.14 16.43
N GLY A 241 7.54 13.08 15.58
CA GLY A 241 7.98 13.26 14.20
C GLY A 241 7.57 12.18 13.18
N SER A 242 6.82 11.13 13.60
CA SER A 242 6.51 10.01 12.70
C SER A 242 5.16 9.33 13.00
N ILE A 243 4.69 8.54 12.06
CA ILE A 243 3.52 7.67 12.22
C ILE A 243 3.97 6.21 12.10
N LEU A 244 3.65 5.42 13.11
CA LEU A 244 3.80 3.97 13.07
C LEU A 244 2.57 3.35 12.46
N MET A 245 2.74 2.59 11.38
CA MET A 245 1.70 1.79 10.73
C MET A 245 1.94 0.31 11.05
N SER A 246 1.00 -0.35 11.71
CA SER A 246 1.11 -1.77 12.04
C SER A 246 -0.04 -2.57 11.42
N GLY A 247 0.29 -3.73 10.84
CA GLY A 247 -0.68 -4.63 10.25
C GLY A 247 -0.13 -6.03 9.99
N PRO A 248 -1.04 -7.01 9.81
CA PRO A 248 -0.67 -8.40 9.60
C PRO A 248 -0.14 -8.63 8.19
N THR A 249 0.63 -9.71 8.08
CA THR A 249 1.01 -10.35 6.83
C THR A 249 0.65 -11.83 6.90
N LYS A 250 0.41 -12.47 5.77
CA LYS A 250 0.08 -13.89 5.71
C LYS A 250 0.84 -14.57 4.58
N PHE A 251 1.52 -15.64 4.92
CA PHE A 251 2.00 -16.62 3.96
C PHE A 251 0.81 -17.38 3.36
N VAL A 252 0.86 -17.68 2.07
CA VAL A 252 -0.16 -18.47 1.37
C VAL A 252 0.44 -19.79 0.90
N TYR A 253 1.43 -19.74 0.01
CA TYR A 253 2.17 -20.90 -0.49
C TYR A 253 3.51 -20.47 -1.10
N SER A 254 4.38 -21.45 -1.36
CA SER A 254 5.61 -21.26 -2.15
C SER A 254 5.59 -22.17 -3.36
N GLY A 255 6.34 -21.80 -4.39
CA GLY A 255 6.46 -22.56 -5.63
C GLY A 255 7.66 -22.12 -6.44
N SER A 256 7.70 -22.59 -7.69
CA SER A 256 8.70 -22.19 -8.68
C SER A 256 8.06 -22.03 -10.06
N PHE A 257 8.70 -21.23 -10.91
CA PHE A 257 8.34 -21.05 -12.32
C PHE A 257 9.59 -21.03 -13.19
N ASP A 258 9.42 -21.26 -14.47
CA ASP A 258 10.50 -21.13 -15.46
C ASP A 258 10.73 -19.64 -15.76
N GLY A 259 11.99 -19.22 -15.71
CA GLY A 259 12.42 -17.83 -15.92
C GLY A 259 12.65 -17.48 -17.38
#